data_41a050d2c00e723f982feb03d5b98602
#
_entry.id   41a050d2c00e723f982feb03d5b98602
#
_cell.length_a   1.000
_cell.length_b   1.000
_cell.length_c   1.000
_cell.angle_alpha   90.00
_cell.angle_beta   90.00
_cell.angle_gamma   90.00
#
_symmetry.space_group_name_H-M   'P 1'
#
loop_
_entity.id
_entity.type
_entity.pdbx_description
1 polymer ?
#
loop_
_entity_poly.entity_id
_entity_poly.type
_entity_poly.pdbx_seq_one_letter_code
_entity_poly.pdbx_strand_id
1 'polypeptide(L)'
;MGSPPPVPIRVVLLAGPSGSGKSSFAARCGLPVLCLDDFYKEGDDPTLPQVPGSSDIDWDSVGSWDADVAVAAIEELCRTGRTQVPVYDIATSSRVGRETLDVGRTPLFIAEGIFAADIVRRCEELGVLADAICLRGRPATTFRRRLLRDLREARKSVPFLLRRGWRLMRAERTIVARQTALGAYPCDKEEALGRVAAAAAGRHVRARAEA
;
A
#
# COMPACT_ATOMS: atom_id res chain seq x y z
N MET A 1 29.17 -30.50 2.35
CA MET A 1 27.75 -30.22 2.05
C MET A 1 27.57 -28.73 2.07
N GLY A 2 27.45 -28.09 0.91
CA GLY A 2 27.21 -26.64 0.81
C GLY A 2 25.77 -26.34 1.27
N SER A 3 25.61 -25.33 2.11
CA SER A 3 24.28 -24.83 2.43
C SER A 3 23.54 -24.42 1.14
N PRO A 4 22.24 -24.71 0.99
CA PRO A 4 21.49 -24.26 -0.17
C PRO A 4 21.58 -22.72 -0.26
N PRO A 5 21.60 -22.18 -1.49
CA PRO A 5 21.64 -20.73 -1.65
C PRO A 5 20.46 -20.08 -0.91
N PRO A 6 20.64 -18.92 -0.31
CA PRO A 6 19.58 -18.24 0.40
C PRO A 6 18.42 -17.96 -0.58
N VAL A 7 17.19 -18.25 -0.15
CA VAL A 7 15.99 -17.94 -0.93
C VAL A 7 15.90 -16.42 -1.05
N PRO A 8 15.77 -15.85 -2.27
CA PRO A 8 15.72 -14.42 -2.44
C PRO A 8 14.45 -13.85 -1.74
N ILE A 9 14.64 -12.78 -0.99
CA ILE A 9 13.54 -12.07 -0.34
C ILE A 9 12.75 -11.32 -1.43
N ARG A 10 11.43 -11.43 -1.38
CA ARG A 10 10.54 -10.78 -2.35
C ARG A 10 9.40 -10.03 -1.65
N VAL A 11 8.75 -9.13 -2.38
CA VAL A 11 7.67 -8.29 -1.89
C VAL A 11 6.33 -8.68 -2.47
N VAL A 12 5.28 -8.66 -1.62
CA VAL A 12 3.89 -8.59 -2.06
C VAL A 12 3.43 -7.14 -1.91
N LEU A 13 3.08 -6.51 -3.02
CA LEU A 13 2.50 -5.16 -3.03
C LEU A 13 1.00 -5.26 -2.73
N LEU A 14 0.56 -4.59 -1.67
CA LEU A 14 -0.83 -4.60 -1.22
C LEU A 14 -1.46 -3.22 -1.41
N ALA A 15 -2.12 -3.03 -2.53
CA ALA A 15 -2.90 -1.85 -2.87
C ALA A 15 -4.37 -1.99 -2.46
N GLY A 16 -5.13 -0.95 -2.66
CA GLY A 16 -6.57 -0.92 -2.44
C GLY A 16 -7.05 0.42 -1.90
N PRO A 17 -8.34 0.73 -2.03
CA PRO A 17 -8.91 1.98 -1.55
C PRO A 17 -8.64 2.19 -0.05
N SER A 18 -8.52 3.45 0.37
CA SER A 18 -8.43 3.79 1.80
C SER A 18 -9.62 3.16 2.55
N GLY A 19 -9.37 2.54 3.71
CA GLY A 19 -10.41 1.84 4.49
C GLY A 19 -10.84 0.46 3.97
N SER A 20 -10.23 -0.09 2.90
CA SER A 20 -10.46 -1.49 2.47
C SER A 20 -9.98 -2.51 3.50
N GLY A 21 -9.14 -2.08 4.44
CA GLY A 21 -8.60 -2.89 5.52
C GLY A 21 -7.29 -3.57 5.18
N LYS A 22 -6.45 -2.93 4.37
CA LYS A 22 -5.09 -3.38 4.00
C LYS A 22 -4.22 -3.64 5.22
N SER A 23 -4.01 -2.64 6.08
CA SER A 23 -3.16 -2.75 7.27
C SER A 23 -3.62 -3.88 8.21
N SER A 24 -4.94 -3.98 8.44
CA SER A 24 -5.52 -5.09 9.22
C SER A 24 -5.35 -6.45 8.54
N PHE A 25 -5.35 -6.50 7.23
CA PHE A 25 -5.08 -7.73 6.47
C PHE A 25 -3.59 -8.08 6.54
N ALA A 26 -2.71 -7.14 6.26
CA ALA A 26 -1.25 -7.33 6.31
C ALA A 26 -0.80 -7.84 7.69
N ALA A 27 -1.29 -7.23 8.78
CA ALA A 27 -1.01 -7.67 10.15
C ALA A 27 -1.46 -9.12 10.43
N ARG A 28 -2.55 -9.57 9.78
CA ARG A 28 -3.05 -10.96 9.94
C ARG A 28 -2.25 -11.99 9.14
N CYS A 29 -1.49 -11.57 8.14
CA CYS A 29 -0.66 -12.49 7.36
C CYS A 29 0.56 -12.99 8.14
N GLY A 30 0.93 -12.37 9.28
CA GLY A 30 2.08 -12.76 10.08
C GLY A 30 3.44 -12.55 9.37
N LEU A 31 3.46 -11.72 8.33
CA LEU A 31 4.65 -11.33 7.60
C LEU A 31 5.11 -9.94 8.04
N PRO A 32 6.41 -9.61 7.89
CA PRO A 32 6.87 -8.24 8.05
C PRO A 32 6.13 -7.29 7.10
N VAL A 33 5.84 -6.08 7.57
CA VAL A 33 5.06 -5.09 6.82
C VAL A 33 5.85 -3.80 6.65
N LEU A 34 6.02 -3.37 5.41
CA LEU A 34 6.50 -2.04 5.05
C LEU A 34 5.28 -1.15 4.80
N CYS A 35 5.12 -0.11 5.63
CA CYS A 35 4.08 0.90 5.44
C CYS A 35 4.52 1.88 4.36
N LEU A 36 3.89 1.84 3.19
CA LEU A 36 4.21 2.75 2.10
C LEU A 36 3.65 4.17 2.33
N ASP A 37 2.66 4.30 3.21
CA ASP A 37 2.12 5.62 3.55
C ASP A 37 3.12 6.47 4.39
N ASP A 38 4.22 5.88 4.90
CA ASP A 38 5.30 6.63 5.55
C ASP A 38 6.24 7.35 4.56
N PHE A 39 6.09 7.10 3.27
CA PHE A 39 6.92 7.69 2.22
C PHE A 39 6.30 8.93 1.56
N TYR A 40 5.33 9.58 2.19
CA TYR A 40 4.85 10.88 1.74
C TYR A 40 5.96 11.94 1.77
N LYS A 41 5.86 12.91 0.86
CA LYS A 41 6.72 14.09 0.85
C LYS A 41 6.41 14.99 2.05
N GLU A 42 7.39 15.80 2.45
CA GLU A 42 7.20 16.82 3.47
C GLU A 42 6.16 17.85 3.03
N GLY A 43 5.39 18.40 3.96
CA GLY A 43 4.31 19.34 3.65
C GLY A 43 4.77 20.67 3.03
N ASP A 44 6.05 21.00 3.13
CA ASP A 44 6.71 22.16 2.52
C ASP A 44 7.44 21.84 1.20
N ASP A 45 7.36 20.59 0.70
CA ASP A 45 7.98 20.21 -0.58
C ASP A 45 7.34 20.98 -1.74
N PRO A 46 8.12 21.79 -2.50
CA PRO A 46 7.59 22.63 -3.57
C PRO A 46 7.05 21.83 -4.76
N THR A 47 7.30 20.54 -4.83
CA THR A 47 6.81 19.64 -5.89
C THR A 47 5.47 19.00 -5.58
N LEU A 48 4.87 19.31 -4.41
CA LEU A 48 3.57 18.78 -4.03
C LEU A 48 2.47 19.23 -5.01
N PRO A 49 1.63 18.30 -5.48
CA PRO A 49 0.50 18.63 -6.34
C PRO A 49 -0.58 19.40 -5.57
N GLN A 50 -1.23 20.33 -6.25
CA GLN A 50 -2.36 21.08 -5.69
C GLN A 50 -3.69 20.56 -6.23
N VAL A 51 -4.73 20.66 -5.42
CA VAL A 51 -6.10 20.38 -5.86
C VAL A 51 -6.49 21.38 -6.94
N PRO A 52 -7.02 20.98 -8.10
CA PRO A 52 -7.41 21.88 -9.16
C PRO A 52 -8.33 23.01 -8.67
N GLY A 53 -7.90 24.27 -8.86
CA GLY A 53 -8.64 25.44 -8.43
C GLY A 53 -8.55 25.79 -6.92
N SER A 54 -7.62 25.18 -6.19
CA SER A 54 -7.33 25.47 -4.78
C SER A 54 -5.82 25.55 -4.55
N SER A 55 -5.41 26.20 -3.46
CA SER A 55 -4.04 26.14 -2.94
C SER A 55 -3.80 24.94 -2.01
N ASP A 56 -4.82 24.11 -1.78
CA ASP A 56 -4.71 22.94 -0.93
C ASP A 56 -3.88 21.84 -1.63
N ILE A 57 -3.04 21.14 -0.87
CA ILE A 57 -2.26 20.02 -1.35
C ILE A 57 -3.20 18.83 -1.68
N ASP A 58 -2.98 18.20 -2.84
CA ASP A 58 -3.67 16.98 -3.25
C ASP A 58 -2.91 15.74 -2.74
N TRP A 59 -3.17 15.36 -1.50
CA TRP A 59 -2.59 14.16 -0.87
C TRP A 59 -3.09 12.83 -1.46
N ASP A 60 -4.15 12.85 -2.28
CA ASP A 60 -4.64 11.66 -2.99
C ASP A 60 -3.95 11.46 -4.35
N SER A 61 -3.11 12.41 -4.77
CA SER A 61 -2.28 12.31 -5.96
C SER A 61 -0.99 11.55 -5.69
N VAL A 62 -0.57 10.67 -6.62
CA VAL A 62 0.72 9.97 -6.54
C VAL A 62 1.92 10.92 -6.47
N GLY A 63 1.78 12.16 -6.97
CA GLY A 63 2.82 13.18 -6.89
C GLY A 63 3.13 13.66 -5.47
N SER A 64 2.26 13.41 -4.49
CA SER A 64 2.50 13.71 -3.07
C SER A 64 3.35 12.66 -2.35
N TRP A 65 3.68 11.55 -3.05
CA TRP A 65 4.36 10.40 -2.49
C TRP A 65 5.72 10.19 -3.19
N ASP A 66 6.71 9.73 -2.42
CA ASP A 66 8.08 9.53 -2.88
C ASP A 66 8.28 8.07 -3.33
N ALA A 67 7.87 7.79 -4.57
CA ALA A 67 7.98 6.47 -5.17
C ALA A 67 9.43 5.96 -5.26
N ASP A 68 10.40 6.88 -5.47
CA ASP A 68 11.81 6.50 -5.62
C ASP A 68 12.40 6.00 -4.32
N VAL A 69 12.14 6.70 -3.23
CA VAL A 69 12.59 6.29 -1.89
C VAL A 69 11.89 5.00 -1.45
N ALA A 70 10.61 4.84 -1.75
CA ALA A 70 9.87 3.62 -1.42
C ALA A 70 10.41 2.39 -2.17
N VAL A 71 10.70 2.52 -3.47
CA VAL A 71 11.27 1.42 -4.27
C VAL A 71 12.69 1.10 -3.81
N ALA A 72 13.52 2.11 -3.51
CA ALA A 72 14.85 1.89 -2.97
C ALA A 72 14.84 1.13 -1.63
N ALA A 73 13.89 1.44 -0.75
CA ALA A 73 13.70 0.72 0.51
C ALA A 73 13.28 -0.74 0.27
N ILE A 74 12.39 -1.01 -0.69
CA ILE A 74 12.00 -2.37 -1.09
C ILE A 74 13.20 -3.15 -1.64
N GLU A 75 13.96 -2.54 -2.54
CA GLU A 75 15.16 -3.16 -3.14
C GLU A 75 16.19 -3.51 -2.07
N GLU A 76 16.45 -2.59 -1.12
CA GLU A 76 17.36 -2.81 -0.02
C GLU A 76 16.88 -3.95 0.90
N LEU A 77 15.59 -3.99 1.25
CA LEU A 77 15.00 -5.10 2.02
C LEU A 77 15.18 -6.43 1.31
N CYS A 78 14.92 -6.49 0.01
CA CYS A 78 15.09 -7.72 -0.78
C CYS A 78 16.54 -8.18 -0.84
N ARG A 79 17.50 -7.26 -0.85
CA ARG A 79 18.93 -7.54 -0.95
C ARG A 79 19.58 -7.89 0.40
N THR A 80 19.18 -7.18 1.48
CA THR A 80 19.89 -7.24 2.78
C THR A 80 19.07 -7.81 3.92
N GLY A 81 17.75 -7.88 3.76
CA GLY A 81 16.81 -8.24 4.82
C GLY A 81 16.48 -7.11 5.79
N ARG A 82 17.08 -5.91 5.64
CA ARG A 82 16.82 -4.77 6.52
C ARG A 82 17.01 -3.45 5.79
N THR A 83 16.28 -2.42 6.24
CA THR A 83 16.44 -1.04 5.75
C THR A 83 15.98 -0.04 6.80
N GLN A 84 16.32 1.24 6.58
CA GLN A 84 15.81 2.36 7.34
C GLN A 84 14.56 2.92 6.66
N VAL A 85 13.43 2.94 7.36
CA VAL A 85 12.17 3.50 6.87
C VAL A 85 11.84 4.80 7.59
N PRO A 86 11.26 5.80 6.91
CA PRO A 86 10.80 7.01 7.56
C PRO A 86 9.63 6.69 8.51
N VAL A 87 9.45 7.52 9.53
CA VAL A 87 8.25 7.59 10.35
C VAL A 87 7.56 8.90 10.01
N TYR A 88 6.38 8.82 9.38
CA TYR A 88 5.64 9.99 8.92
C TYR A 88 4.50 10.36 9.86
N ASP A 89 4.46 11.62 10.28
CA ASP A 89 3.34 12.16 11.05
C ASP A 89 2.37 12.93 10.14
N ILE A 90 1.19 12.36 9.95
CA ILE A 90 0.12 12.95 9.13
C ILE A 90 -0.36 14.29 9.71
N ALA A 91 -0.32 14.48 11.03
CA ALA A 91 -0.82 15.69 11.67
C ALA A 91 0.08 16.91 11.35
N THR A 92 1.37 16.69 11.28
CA THR A 92 2.37 17.72 10.94
C THR A 92 2.80 17.69 9.48
N SER A 93 2.34 16.67 8.72
CA SER A 93 2.77 16.42 7.33
C SER A 93 4.30 16.40 7.19
N SER A 94 4.97 15.72 8.10
CA SER A 94 6.44 15.67 8.15
C SER A 94 6.98 14.31 8.57
N ARG A 95 8.23 14.04 8.18
CA ARG A 95 9.00 12.88 8.63
C ARG A 95 9.61 13.19 10.00
N VAL A 96 9.10 12.55 11.05
CA VAL A 96 9.51 12.82 12.44
C VAL A 96 10.65 11.93 12.91
N GLY A 97 11.08 10.96 12.11
CA GLY A 97 12.17 10.06 12.46
C GLY A 97 12.42 8.99 11.42
N ARG A 98 13.24 8.01 11.80
CA ARG A 98 13.48 6.78 11.03
C ARG A 98 13.50 5.59 11.98
N GLU A 99 13.04 4.45 11.49
CA GLU A 99 13.13 3.17 12.20
C GLU A 99 13.75 2.09 11.31
N THR A 100 14.30 1.05 11.95
CA THR A 100 14.84 -0.08 11.19
C THR A 100 13.73 -1.11 11.00
N LEU A 101 13.40 -1.42 9.74
CA LEU A 101 12.61 -2.59 9.40
C LEU A 101 13.56 -3.75 9.10
N ASP A 102 13.37 -4.86 9.80
CA ASP A 102 14.14 -6.10 9.63
C ASP A 102 13.16 -7.23 9.31
N VAL A 103 13.30 -7.85 8.15
CA VAL A 103 12.44 -8.97 7.73
C VAL A 103 13.00 -10.32 8.18
N GLY A 104 14.14 -10.34 8.85
CA GLY A 104 14.77 -11.52 9.41
C GLY A 104 15.11 -12.56 8.33
N ARG A 105 14.70 -13.82 8.59
CA ARG A 105 14.86 -14.93 7.65
C ARG A 105 13.63 -15.17 6.78
N THR A 106 12.65 -14.29 6.81
CA THR A 106 11.40 -14.44 6.05
C THR A 106 11.68 -14.14 4.58
N PRO A 107 11.38 -15.06 3.65
CA PRO A 107 11.64 -14.82 2.22
C PRO A 107 10.62 -13.90 1.56
N LEU A 108 9.66 -13.39 2.33
CA LEU A 108 8.55 -12.59 1.84
C LEU A 108 8.16 -11.53 2.86
N PHE A 109 7.87 -10.31 2.41
CA PHE A 109 7.23 -9.27 3.20
C PHE A 109 6.11 -8.59 2.39
N ILE A 110 5.27 -7.84 3.07
CA ILE A 110 4.18 -7.08 2.47
C ILE A 110 4.53 -5.60 2.49
N ALA A 111 4.45 -4.92 1.34
CA ALA A 111 4.49 -3.47 1.26
C ALA A 111 3.07 -2.96 0.98
N GLU A 112 2.46 -2.26 1.95
CA GLU A 112 1.07 -1.84 1.88
C GLU A 112 0.92 -0.33 1.82
N GLY A 113 0.03 0.15 0.96
CA GLY A 113 -0.29 1.56 0.83
C GLY A 113 -1.27 1.83 -0.30
N ILE A 114 -1.79 3.05 -0.35
CA ILE A 114 -2.74 3.43 -1.42
C ILE A 114 -2.07 3.53 -2.79
N PHE A 115 -0.76 3.80 -2.82
CA PHE A 115 0.06 3.92 -4.03
C PHE A 115 0.88 2.66 -4.34
N ALA A 116 0.68 1.55 -3.63
CA ALA A 116 1.43 0.31 -3.86
C ALA A 116 1.34 -0.20 -5.31
N ALA A 117 0.21 0.02 -5.99
CA ALA A 117 0.05 -0.36 -7.39
C ALA A 117 0.92 0.48 -8.35
N ASP A 118 1.27 1.71 -7.99
CA ASP A 118 2.04 2.62 -8.84
C ASP A 118 3.49 2.18 -9.05
N ILE A 119 3.99 1.28 -8.19
CA ILE A 119 5.36 0.74 -8.26
C ILE A 119 5.43 -0.72 -8.72
N VAL A 120 4.30 -1.34 -9.11
CA VAL A 120 4.26 -2.74 -9.57
C VAL A 120 5.29 -3.00 -10.66
N ARG A 121 5.24 -2.21 -11.75
CA ARG A 121 6.14 -2.37 -12.88
C ARG A 121 7.61 -2.25 -12.47
N ARG A 122 7.95 -1.30 -11.61
CA ARG A 122 9.32 -1.11 -11.14
C ARG A 122 9.82 -2.33 -10.34
N CYS A 123 8.98 -2.89 -9.45
CA CYS A 123 9.32 -4.08 -8.70
C CYS A 123 9.41 -5.34 -9.59
N GLU A 124 8.64 -5.41 -10.69
CA GLU A 124 8.78 -6.45 -11.71
C GLU A 124 10.12 -6.34 -12.45
N GLU A 125 10.47 -5.13 -12.92
CA GLU A 125 11.73 -4.87 -13.62
C GLU A 125 12.96 -5.17 -12.75
N LEU A 126 12.88 -4.94 -11.44
CA LEU A 126 13.89 -5.32 -10.47
C LEU A 126 13.90 -6.82 -10.12
N GLY A 127 12.89 -7.58 -10.54
CA GLY A 127 12.76 -9.00 -10.23
C GLY A 127 12.46 -9.32 -8.77
N VAL A 128 12.02 -8.33 -7.99
CA VAL A 128 11.74 -8.48 -6.56
C VAL A 128 10.26 -8.72 -6.24
N LEU A 129 9.36 -8.56 -7.23
CA LEU A 129 7.93 -8.74 -7.03
C LEU A 129 7.57 -10.22 -6.88
N ALA A 130 6.87 -10.57 -5.80
CA ALA A 130 6.25 -11.87 -5.62
C ALA A 130 4.80 -11.88 -6.12
N ASP A 131 4.04 -10.84 -5.78
CA ASP A 131 2.65 -10.64 -6.20
C ASP A 131 2.25 -9.18 -6.01
N ALA A 132 1.20 -8.74 -6.72
CA ALA A 132 0.58 -7.44 -6.56
C ALA A 132 -0.94 -7.60 -6.40
N ILE A 133 -1.46 -7.16 -5.26
CA ILE A 133 -2.84 -7.39 -4.84
C ILE A 133 -3.56 -6.04 -4.66
N CYS A 134 -4.72 -5.88 -5.29
CA CYS A 134 -5.64 -4.79 -5.00
C CYS A 134 -6.77 -5.31 -4.12
N LEU A 135 -6.68 -5.03 -2.80
CA LEU A 135 -7.66 -5.52 -1.84
C LEU A 135 -8.99 -4.77 -2.00
N ARG A 136 -10.02 -5.48 -2.45
CA ARG A 136 -11.39 -4.96 -2.54
C ARG A 136 -12.11 -5.17 -1.21
N GLY A 137 -12.70 -4.11 -0.68
CA GLY A 137 -13.66 -4.20 0.42
C GLY A 137 -15.10 -4.29 -0.11
N ARG A 138 -16.05 -4.68 0.74
CA ARG A 138 -17.46 -4.40 0.48
C ARG A 138 -17.67 -2.89 0.65
N PRO A 139 -18.16 -2.15 -0.35
CA PRO A 139 -18.24 -0.68 -0.30
C PRO A 139 -18.95 -0.16 0.95
N ALA A 140 -20.06 -0.80 1.35
CA ALA A 140 -20.80 -0.43 2.57
C ALA A 140 -19.97 -0.66 3.85
N THR A 141 -19.14 -1.71 3.91
CA THR A 141 -18.29 -1.99 5.08
C THR A 141 -17.14 -0.98 5.16
N THR A 142 -16.55 -0.64 4.02
CA THR A 142 -15.50 0.37 3.89
C THR A 142 -16.03 1.75 4.31
N PHE A 143 -17.22 2.12 3.83
CA PHE A 143 -17.92 3.34 4.21
C PHE A 143 -18.14 3.43 5.73
N ARG A 144 -18.71 2.37 6.32
CA ARG A 144 -19.00 2.33 7.77
C ARG A 144 -17.72 2.44 8.61
N ARG A 145 -16.63 1.77 8.22
CA ARG A 145 -15.35 1.83 8.95
C ARG A 145 -14.74 3.24 8.89
N ARG A 146 -14.75 3.88 7.74
CA ARG A 146 -14.29 5.27 7.59
C ARG A 146 -15.14 6.22 8.44
N LEU A 147 -16.46 6.12 8.32
CA LEU A 147 -17.39 6.99 9.07
C LEU A 147 -17.16 6.86 10.58
N LEU A 148 -17.04 5.62 11.09
CA LEU A 148 -16.79 5.38 12.51
C LEU A 148 -15.44 5.93 12.97
N ARG A 149 -14.38 5.79 12.15
CA ARG A 149 -13.08 6.37 12.45
C ARG A 149 -13.16 7.89 12.50
N ASP A 150 -13.71 8.51 11.47
CA ASP A 150 -13.79 9.97 11.34
C ASP A 150 -14.69 10.61 12.41
N LEU A 151 -15.73 9.87 12.87
CA LEU A 151 -16.55 10.27 14.02
C LEU A 151 -15.79 10.16 15.35
N ARG A 152 -14.98 9.11 15.55
CA ARG A 152 -14.16 8.96 16.78
C ARG A 152 -13.08 10.03 16.88
N GLU A 153 -12.52 10.43 15.75
CA GLU A 153 -11.49 11.46 15.67
C GLU A 153 -12.06 12.89 15.70
N ALA A 154 -13.40 13.06 15.81
CA ALA A 154 -14.15 14.32 15.96
C ALA A 154 -13.77 15.44 14.97
N ARG A 155 -13.27 15.07 13.77
CA ARG A 155 -12.60 16.01 12.85
C ARG A 155 -13.55 16.88 12.06
N LYS A 156 -14.83 16.51 11.82
CA LYS A 156 -15.80 17.28 10.99
C LYS A 156 -17.26 16.91 11.27
N SER A 157 -18.21 17.76 10.77
CA SER A 157 -19.65 17.57 10.96
C SER A 157 -20.19 16.30 10.26
N VAL A 158 -21.20 15.66 10.84
CA VAL A 158 -21.82 14.42 10.34
C VAL A 158 -22.31 14.53 8.89
N PRO A 159 -23.02 15.62 8.45
CA PRO A 159 -23.46 15.75 7.07
C PRO A 159 -22.29 15.79 6.07
N PHE A 160 -21.18 16.45 6.43
CA PHE A 160 -19.97 16.49 5.63
C PHE A 160 -19.36 15.10 5.47
N LEU A 161 -19.28 14.32 6.57
CA LEU A 161 -18.72 12.97 6.56
C LEU A 161 -19.56 12.00 5.71
N LEU A 162 -20.89 12.11 5.76
CA LEU A 162 -21.79 11.30 4.92
C LEU A 162 -21.62 11.61 3.43
N ARG A 163 -21.59 12.91 3.06
CA ARG A 163 -21.40 13.35 1.66
C ARG A 163 -20.02 12.93 1.13
N ARG A 164 -18.96 13.09 1.95
CA ARG A 164 -17.60 12.66 1.62
C ARG A 164 -17.54 11.12 1.46
N GLY A 165 -18.15 10.39 2.40
CA GLY A 165 -18.17 8.93 2.35
C GLY A 165 -18.87 8.38 1.11
N TRP A 166 -19.99 9.00 0.68
CA TRP A 166 -20.65 8.57 -0.57
C TRP A 166 -19.82 8.90 -1.81
N ARG A 167 -19.15 10.05 -1.87
CA ARG A 167 -18.23 10.38 -2.96
C ARG A 167 -17.11 9.37 -3.05
N LEU A 168 -16.48 9.00 -1.93
CA LEU A 168 -15.43 8.01 -1.84
C LEU A 168 -15.90 6.60 -2.22
N MET A 169 -17.13 6.23 -1.86
CA MET A 169 -17.71 4.93 -2.26
C MET A 169 -17.91 4.84 -3.78
N ARG A 170 -18.28 5.93 -4.45
CA ARG A 170 -18.34 6.00 -5.92
C ARG A 170 -16.96 5.96 -6.56
N ALA A 171 -15.98 6.63 -5.94
CA ALA A 171 -14.60 6.63 -6.41
C ALA A 171 -13.90 5.26 -6.23
N GLU A 172 -14.39 4.39 -5.35
CA GLU A 172 -13.77 3.09 -5.06
C GLU A 172 -13.62 2.23 -6.31
N ARG A 173 -14.64 2.20 -7.18
CA ARG A 173 -14.60 1.45 -8.45
C ARG A 173 -13.51 1.98 -9.37
N THR A 174 -13.40 3.30 -9.49
CA THR A 174 -12.39 3.96 -10.32
C THR A 174 -10.98 3.70 -9.77
N ILE A 175 -10.80 3.75 -8.44
CA ILE A 175 -9.53 3.45 -7.79
C ILE A 175 -9.13 1.99 -8.05
N VAL A 176 -10.04 1.04 -7.86
CA VAL A 176 -9.78 -0.38 -8.12
C VAL A 176 -9.44 -0.60 -9.61
N ALA A 177 -10.21 -0.02 -10.53
CA ALA A 177 -9.94 -0.13 -11.97
C ALA A 177 -8.55 0.44 -12.34
N ARG A 178 -8.18 1.61 -11.80
CA ARG A 178 -6.85 2.20 -11.98
C ARG A 178 -5.74 1.28 -11.45
N GLN A 179 -5.88 0.78 -10.22
CA GLN A 179 -4.88 -0.09 -9.61
C GLN A 179 -4.75 -1.43 -10.34
N THR A 180 -5.87 -1.94 -10.89
CA THR A 180 -5.85 -3.14 -11.74
C THR A 180 -5.12 -2.87 -13.06
N ALA A 181 -5.36 -1.72 -13.68
CA ALA A 181 -4.64 -1.32 -14.90
C ALA A 181 -3.12 -1.16 -14.68
N LEU A 182 -2.70 -0.87 -13.45
CA LEU A 182 -1.29 -0.81 -13.04
C LEU A 182 -0.69 -2.18 -12.70
N GLY A 183 -1.45 -3.28 -12.83
CA GLY A 183 -0.96 -4.64 -12.65
C GLY A 183 -1.36 -5.28 -11.31
N ALA A 184 -2.07 -4.59 -10.41
CA ALA A 184 -2.51 -5.19 -9.15
C ALA A 184 -3.77 -6.05 -9.37
N TYR A 185 -3.76 -7.29 -8.90
CA TYR A 185 -4.88 -8.22 -9.02
C TYR A 185 -6.01 -7.90 -8.02
N PRO A 186 -7.23 -7.58 -8.49
CA PRO A 186 -8.34 -7.21 -7.63
C PRO A 186 -9.00 -8.44 -6.99
N CYS A 187 -8.92 -8.58 -5.66
CA CYS A 187 -9.54 -9.70 -4.95
C CYS A 187 -10.06 -9.30 -3.57
N ASP A 188 -10.81 -10.18 -2.94
CA ASP A 188 -11.24 -10.05 -1.56
C ASP A 188 -10.17 -10.56 -0.58
N LYS A 189 -10.48 -10.53 0.73
CA LYS A 189 -9.50 -10.92 1.77
C LYS A 189 -9.19 -12.41 1.79
N GLU A 190 -10.14 -13.27 1.42
CA GLU A 190 -9.97 -14.72 1.43
C GLU A 190 -9.06 -15.13 0.28
N GLU A 191 -9.35 -14.66 -0.91
CA GLU A 191 -8.51 -14.87 -2.09
C GLU A 191 -7.12 -14.25 -1.91
N ALA A 192 -7.02 -13.04 -1.35
CA ALA A 192 -5.75 -12.39 -1.05
C ALA A 192 -4.88 -13.23 -0.10
N LEU A 193 -5.49 -13.87 0.92
CA LEU A 193 -4.75 -14.74 1.83
C LEU A 193 -4.19 -15.98 1.11
N GLY A 194 -4.98 -16.57 0.22
CA GLY A 194 -4.53 -17.68 -0.64
C GLY A 194 -3.36 -17.28 -1.54
N ARG A 195 -3.41 -16.08 -2.13
CA ARG A 195 -2.33 -15.53 -2.97
C ARG A 195 -1.06 -15.29 -2.19
N VAL A 196 -1.14 -14.67 -1.00
CA VAL A 196 0.03 -14.46 -0.11
C VAL A 196 0.65 -15.80 0.29
N ALA A 197 -0.17 -16.79 0.65
CA ALA A 197 0.31 -18.13 0.98
C ALA A 197 0.99 -18.82 -0.23
N ALA A 198 0.47 -18.65 -1.43
CA ALA A 198 1.08 -19.17 -2.65
C ALA A 198 2.42 -18.49 -2.94
N ALA A 199 2.50 -17.16 -2.78
CA ALA A 199 3.73 -16.40 -2.93
C ALA A 199 4.80 -16.83 -1.90
N ALA A 200 4.41 -17.06 -0.65
CA ALA A 200 5.29 -17.57 0.40
C ALA A 200 5.83 -18.98 0.09
N ALA A 201 5.04 -19.80 -0.59
CA ALA A 201 5.46 -21.11 -1.07
C ALA A 201 6.29 -21.07 -2.38
N GLY A 202 6.69 -19.89 -2.85
CA GLY A 202 7.48 -19.71 -4.07
C GLY A 202 6.71 -19.96 -5.38
N ARG A 203 5.38 -20.10 -5.31
CA ARG A 203 4.54 -20.30 -6.49
C ARG A 203 4.21 -18.96 -7.13
N HIS A 204 4.53 -18.78 -8.41
CA HIS A 204 4.08 -17.61 -9.18
C HIS A 204 2.57 -17.68 -9.39
N VAL A 205 1.85 -16.75 -8.77
CA VAL A 205 0.42 -16.57 -9.00
C VAL A 205 0.28 -15.65 -10.21
N ARG A 206 0.24 -16.24 -11.42
CA ARG A 206 -0.03 -15.47 -12.65
C ARG A 206 -1.39 -14.78 -12.53
N ALA A 207 -1.43 -13.47 -12.82
CA ALA A 207 -2.69 -12.80 -13.11
C ALA A 207 -3.39 -13.56 -14.25
N ARG A 208 -4.58 -14.11 -14.02
CA ARG A 208 -5.44 -14.50 -15.13
C ARG A 208 -5.88 -13.21 -15.82
N ALA A 209 -5.31 -12.93 -16.96
CA ALA A 209 -5.94 -12.05 -17.93
C ALA A 209 -7.18 -12.81 -18.42
N GLU A 210 -8.34 -12.48 -17.88
CA GLU A 210 -9.60 -12.83 -18.51
C GLU A 210 -9.95 -11.73 -19.49
N ALA A 211 -10.15 -12.19 -20.73
CA ALA A 211 -10.59 -11.44 -21.90
C ALA A 211 -11.96 -10.77 -21.70
#